data_59afec5cef608663dd993d18c306717b
#
_entry.id   59afec5cef608663dd993d18c306717b
#
_cell.length_a   1.000
_cell.length_b   1.000
_cell.length_c   1.000
_cell.angle_alpha   90.00
_cell.angle_beta   90.00
_cell.angle_gamma   90.00
#
_symmetry.space_group_name_H-M   'P 1'
#
loop_
_entity.id
_entity.type
_entity.pdbx_description
1 polymer ?
#
loop_
_entity_poly.entity_id
_entity_poly.type
_entity_poly.pdbx_seq_one_letter_code
_entity_poly.pdbx_strand_id
1 'polypeptide(L)' 'IKDKLPRGTAAMDVAYRALQAAFPDASASTEDGLRLTWPDRWIHLRPSGTEPIIRVIAEARTRDAAQALVTQGRAALPPA' A
#
# COMPACT_ATOMS: atom_id res chain seq x y z
N ILE A 1 4.25 -7.96 -7.39
CA ILE A 1 5.40 -7.49 -6.58
C ILE A 1 5.00 -7.45 -5.12
N LYS A 2 5.88 -7.94 -4.27
CA LYS A 2 5.71 -7.92 -2.83
C LYS A 2 6.86 -7.15 -2.20
N ASP A 3 6.56 -6.31 -1.21
CA ASP A 3 7.56 -5.52 -0.51
C ASP A 3 7.23 -5.47 0.98
N LYS A 4 8.19 -5.00 1.77
CA LYS A 4 8.05 -4.81 3.21
C LYS A 4 8.58 -3.44 3.60
N LEU A 5 7.91 -2.81 4.55
CA LEU A 5 8.33 -1.51 5.09
C LEU A 5 8.35 -1.57 6.60
N PRO A 6 9.28 -0.88 7.27
CA PRO A 6 9.19 -0.70 8.71
C PRO A 6 7.89 0.01 9.07
N ARG A 7 7.16 -0.52 10.03
CA ARG A 7 5.94 0.13 10.50
C ARG A 7 6.25 1.39 11.32
N GLY A 8 7.34 1.36 12.04
CA GLY A 8 7.70 2.45 12.95
C GLY A 8 6.65 2.64 14.02
N THR A 9 6.40 3.90 14.37
CA THR A 9 5.41 4.27 15.39
C THR A 9 4.11 4.79 14.76
N ALA A 10 4.00 4.80 13.43
CA ALA A 10 2.81 5.33 12.76
C ALA A 10 1.61 4.41 12.98
N ALA A 11 0.46 5.01 13.24
CA ALA A 11 -0.80 4.28 13.30
C ALA A 11 -1.22 3.87 11.90
N MET A 12 -1.84 2.69 11.77
CA MET A 12 -2.24 2.17 10.46
C MET A 12 -3.31 3.03 9.79
N ASP A 13 -4.19 3.69 10.55
CA ASP A 13 -5.19 4.59 9.96
C ASP A 13 -4.54 5.80 9.28
N VAL A 14 -3.43 6.30 9.82
CA VAL A 14 -2.66 7.39 9.19
C VAL A 14 -2.05 6.90 7.89
N ALA A 15 -1.44 5.71 7.90
CA ALA A 15 -0.86 5.11 6.69
C ALA A 15 -1.93 4.89 5.61
N TYR A 16 -3.09 4.37 5.99
CA TYR A 16 -4.19 4.14 5.04
C TYR A 16 -4.69 5.43 4.41
N ARG A 17 -4.86 6.49 5.21
CA ARG A 17 -5.29 7.79 4.69
C ARG A 17 -4.25 8.40 3.76
N ALA A 18 -2.98 8.28 4.10
CA ALA A 18 -1.90 8.80 3.26
C ALA A 18 -1.89 8.08 1.90
N LEU A 19 -2.07 6.76 1.89
CA LEU A 19 -2.11 5.99 0.65
C LEU A 19 -3.33 6.36 -0.19
N GLN A 20 -4.49 6.48 0.42
CA GLN A 20 -5.71 6.89 -0.29
C GLN A 20 -5.57 8.29 -0.90
N ALA A 21 -4.92 9.20 -0.19
CA ALA A 21 -4.70 10.57 -0.70
C ALA A 21 -3.75 10.56 -1.90
N ALA A 22 -2.80 9.64 -1.95
CA ALA A 22 -1.88 9.52 -3.08
C ALA A 22 -2.57 8.94 -4.33
N PHE A 23 -3.64 8.17 -4.16
CA PHE A 23 -4.36 7.51 -5.26
C PHE A 23 -5.87 7.78 -5.16
N PRO A 24 -6.29 9.04 -5.35
CA PRO A 24 -7.70 9.40 -5.12
C PRO A 24 -8.66 8.81 -6.16
N ASP A 25 -8.15 8.32 -7.28
CA ASP A 25 -8.94 7.72 -8.36
C ASP A 25 -9.22 6.23 -8.17
N ALA A 26 -8.60 5.60 -7.17
CA ALA A 26 -8.77 4.17 -6.93
C ALA A 26 -10.00 3.88 -6.09
N SER A 27 -10.57 2.69 -6.28
CA SER A 27 -11.60 2.16 -5.38
C SER A 27 -10.95 1.59 -4.14
N ALA A 28 -11.41 1.98 -2.95
CA ALA A 28 -10.81 1.57 -1.69
C ALA A 28 -11.67 0.53 -0.98
N SER A 29 -11.00 -0.49 -0.43
CA SER A 29 -11.62 -1.48 0.46
C SER A 29 -10.77 -1.62 1.71
N THR A 30 -11.42 -1.65 2.88
CA THR A 30 -10.75 -1.80 4.17
C THR A 30 -11.11 -3.08 4.88
N GLU A 31 -11.64 -4.07 4.18
CA GLU A 31 -12.04 -5.36 4.77
C GLU A 31 -10.86 -6.13 5.35
N ASP A 32 -9.70 -6.06 4.69
CA ASP A 32 -8.47 -6.72 5.15
C ASP A 32 -7.29 -5.79 4.84
N GLY A 33 -6.94 -4.92 5.78
CA GLY A 33 -5.99 -3.85 5.55
C GLY A 33 -6.60 -2.80 4.62
N LEU A 34 -5.79 -2.23 3.73
CA LEU A 34 -6.27 -1.31 2.71
C LEU A 34 -5.94 -1.85 1.34
N ARG A 35 -6.94 -1.99 0.48
CA ARG A 35 -6.76 -2.36 -0.91
C ARG A 35 -7.29 -1.25 -1.80
N LEU A 36 -6.44 -0.75 -2.69
CA LEU A 36 -6.81 0.22 -3.71
C LEU A 36 -6.81 -0.49 -5.06
N THR A 37 -7.91 -0.38 -5.80
CA THR A 37 -8.13 -1.13 -7.03
C THR A 37 -8.51 -0.20 -8.17
N TRP A 38 -7.89 -0.45 -9.33
CA TRP A 38 -8.24 0.12 -10.63
C TRP A 38 -8.64 -1.04 -11.55
N PRO A 39 -9.19 -0.77 -12.73
CA PRO A 39 -9.55 -1.86 -13.65
C PRO A 39 -8.38 -2.74 -14.09
N ASP A 40 -7.16 -2.21 -14.11
CA ASP A 40 -5.98 -2.88 -14.64
C ASP A 40 -4.89 -3.16 -13.60
N ARG A 41 -5.09 -2.76 -12.34
CA ARG A 41 -4.07 -2.94 -11.29
C ARG A 41 -4.67 -2.78 -9.90
N TRP A 42 -3.90 -3.20 -8.90
CA TRP A 42 -4.26 -2.99 -7.49
C TRP A 42 -3.01 -2.95 -6.62
N ILE A 43 -3.15 -2.32 -5.45
CA ILE A 43 -2.14 -2.32 -4.39
C ILE A 43 -2.82 -2.64 -3.07
N HIS A 44 -2.20 -3.50 -2.27
CA HIS A 44 -2.72 -3.94 -0.99
C HIS A 44 -1.69 -3.66 0.10
N LEU A 45 -2.14 -2.99 1.17
CA LEU A 45 -1.34 -2.62 2.32
C LEU A 45 -1.93 -3.27 3.55
N ARG A 46 -1.13 -4.03 4.30
CA ARG A 46 -1.60 -4.62 5.56
C ARG A 46 -0.47 -4.75 6.57
N PRO A 47 -0.77 -4.58 7.88
CA PRO A 47 0.25 -4.80 8.90
C PRO A 47 0.53 -6.29 9.04
N SER A 48 1.79 -6.62 9.38
CA SER A 48 2.13 -7.98 9.79
C SER A 48 1.58 -8.24 11.20
N GLY A 49 1.07 -9.45 11.44
CA GLY A 49 0.62 -9.85 12.76
C GLY A 49 1.74 -10.23 13.73
N THR A 50 2.94 -10.48 13.22
CA THR A 50 4.06 -11.01 14.01
C THR A 50 5.30 -10.12 14.03
N GLU A 51 5.40 -9.17 13.12
CA GLU A 51 6.58 -8.31 12.98
C GLU A 51 6.15 -6.84 12.86
N PRO A 52 7.00 -5.88 13.26
CA PRO A 52 6.66 -4.45 13.15
C PRO A 52 6.89 -3.95 11.72
N ILE A 53 6.28 -4.60 10.76
CA ILE A 53 6.38 -4.26 9.33
C ILE A 53 5.00 -4.11 8.72
N ILE A 54 4.96 -3.40 7.60
CA ILE A 54 3.80 -3.29 6.74
C ILE A 54 4.11 -4.07 5.46
N ARG A 55 3.22 -4.98 5.08
CA ARG A 55 3.34 -5.71 3.83
C ARG A 55 2.65 -4.93 2.73
N VAL A 56 3.34 -4.78 1.60
CA VAL A 56 2.82 -4.08 0.43
C VAL A 56 2.85 -5.07 -0.74
N ILE A 57 1.71 -5.30 -1.35
CA ILE A 57 1.59 -6.21 -2.50
C ILE A 57 0.91 -5.44 -3.61
N ALA A 58 1.49 -5.48 -4.81
CA ALA A 58 0.91 -4.83 -5.98
C ALA A 58 0.94 -5.74 -7.18
N GLU A 59 -0.08 -5.61 -8.03
CA GLU A 59 -0.17 -6.32 -9.28
C GLU A 59 -0.66 -5.36 -10.37
N ALA A 60 -0.09 -5.47 -11.55
CA ALA A 60 -0.43 -4.66 -12.71
C ALA A 60 -0.17 -5.48 -13.98
N ARG A 61 -0.41 -4.89 -15.15
CA ARG A 61 -0.20 -5.57 -16.44
C ARG A 61 1.26 -5.93 -16.69
N THR A 62 2.19 -5.13 -16.15
CA THR A 62 3.61 -5.39 -16.27
C THR A 62 4.26 -5.30 -14.89
N ARG A 63 5.44 -5.92 -14.78
CA ARG A 63 6.23 -5.82 -13.56
C ARG A 63 6.65 -4.37 -13.27
N ASP A 64 7.04 -3.64 -14.30
CA ASP A 64 7.44 -2.24 -14.15
C ASP A 64 6.31 -1.37 -13.64
N ALA A 65 5.09 -1.59 -14.13
CA ALA A 65 3.91 -0.87 -13.65
C ALA A 65 3.61 -1.21 -12.18
N ALA A 66 3.72 -2.48 -11.80
CA ALA A 66 3.53 -2.90 -10.41
C ALA A 66 4.61 -2.31 -9.50
N GLN A 67 5.86 -2.28 -9.95
CA GLN A 67 6.96 -1.69 -9.20
C GLN A 67 6.76 -0.17 -9.03
N ALA A 68 6.32 0.51 -10.07
CA ALA A 68 6.02 1.94 -9.99
C ALA A 68 4.92 2.22 -8.95
N LEU A 69 3.91 1.37 -8.92
CA LEU A 69 2.82 1.49 -7.95
C LEU A 69 3.33 1.32 -6.51
N VAL A 70 4.18 0.34 -6.25
CA VAL A 70 4.81 0.13 -4.94
C VAL A 70 5.68 1.33 -4.57
N THR A 71 6.48 1.83 -5.49
CA THR A 71 7.37 2.98 -5.25
C THR A 71 6.57 4.23 -4.88
N GLN A 72 5.49 4.51 -5.60
CA GLN A 72 4.59 5.63 -5.29
C GLN A 72 3.91 5.44 -3.94
N GLY A 73 3.47 4.23 -3.65
CA GLY A 73 2.85 3.92 -2.36
C GLY A 73 3.79 4.14 -1.20
N ARG A 74 5.03 3.67 -1.32
CA ARG A 74 6.05 3.87 -0.28
C ARG A 74 6.34 5.35 -0.04
N ALA A 75 6.45 6.13 -1.11
CA ALA A 75 6.72 7.56 -1.01
C ALA A 75 5.58 8.32 -0.31
N ALA A 76 4.36 7.84 -0.42
CA ALA A 76 3.19 8.46 0.20
C ALA A 76 3.06 8.17 1.69
N LEU A 77 3.66 7.07 2.18
CA LEU A 77 3.53 6.66 3.57
C LEU A 77 4.38 7.52 4.49
N PRO A 78 3.95 7.73 5.77
CA PRO A 78 4.76 8.47 6.74
C PRO A 78 6.09 7.76 6.96
N PRO A 79 7.16 8.52 7.28
CA PRO A 79 8.44 7.89 7.62
C PRO A 79 8.33 7.07 8.91
N ALA A 80 9.10 6.00 8.96
CA ALA A 80 9.16 5.12 10.12
C ALA A 80 9.86 5.78 11.30
#